data_75d9ee02d9d1afd779eb3aaa98175971
#
_entry.id   75d9ee02d9d1afd779eb3aaa98175971
#
_cell.length_a   1.000
_cell.length_b   1.000
_cell.length_c   1.000
_cell.angle_alpha   90.00
_cell.angle_beta   90.00
_cell.angle_gamma   90.00
#
_symmetry.space_group_name_H-M   'P 1'
#
loop_
_entity.id
_entity.type
_entity.pdbx_description
1 polymer ?
#
loop_
_entity_poly.entity_id
_entity_poly.type
_entity_poly.pdbx_seq_one_letter_code
_entity_poly.pdbx_strand_id
1 'polypeptide(L)'
;MLLKVEGLVKHFPIKKGLLQRQVAAVKAVDGIDFEVRKGETLGVVGESGCGKSTMGRVITKLIEPTGGKIEFEGQDITRLGTRGMRPLRRDIQMIFQDPYGSLNPRHTIGSIVSAPFRLQGVEPEGGVKKEVQRLLELVGLSPEHFNRYPHEFSGGQRQRIGIARALALKPKLVVADEPVSALDVSIQAQVVNLMDDLQSELGLTYVIIAHDLSVVRHVSDRIAVMYLGKVVELADRTSLYEAPMHPYTKALMSAVPVPDPKRRGAKSERILLKGDVPSPISPPSGCRFHTRCWKATEICRTTEPPLLQLAPGRQVACHHPENAEDQAPGDTKLLAVAKEAIEVVTLARTDADDAPDEPAEASVEKPAEAPVEKSAEAPVKESAEAPEAADDAGDVQPSDDAGDADGADDVQESSGK
;
A
#
# COMPACT_ATOMS: atom_id res chain seq x y z
N MET A 1 -14.38 -3.24 -19.32
CA MET A 1 -13.52 -3.59 -18.18
C MET A 1 -12.09 -3.66 -18.68
N LEU A 2 -11.12 -2.99 -18.01
CA LEU A 2 -9.71 -3.08 -18.40
C LEU A 2 -8.96 -4.14 -17.57
N LEU A 3 -9.13 -4.08 -16.24
CA LEU A 3 -8.53 -5.02 -15.30
C LEU A 3 -9.62 -5.65 -14.44
N LYS A 4 -9.57 -6.97 -14.27
CA LYS A 4 -10.43 -7.73 -13.34
C LYS A 4 -9.56 -8.63 -12.48
N VAL A 5 -9.79 -8.59 -11.17
CA VAL A 5 -9.05 -9.36 -10.17
C VAL A 5 -10.08 -10.15 -9.36
N GLU A 6 -9.91 -11.47 -9.28
CA GLU A 6 -10.82 -12.39 -8.61
C GLU A 6 -10.04 -13.29 -7.63
N GLY A 7 -10.41 -13.21 -6.35
CA GLY A 7 -9.83 -14.05 -5.29
C GLY A 7 -8.31 -13.98 -5.22
N LEU A 8 -7.69 -12.84 -5.50
CA LEU A 8 -6.23 -12.74 -5.62
C LEU A 8 -5.53 -13.01 -4.30
N VAL A 9 -4.60 -13.95 -4.33
CA VAL A 9 -3.80 -14.36 -3.17
C VAL A 9 -2.32 -14.21 -3.46
N LYS A 10 -1.60 -13.62 -2.48
CA LYS A 10 -0.14 -13.66 -2.41
C LYS A 10 0.32 -13.91 -0.99
N HIS A 11 0.81 -15.10 -0.76
CA HIS A 11 1.42 -15.53 0.49
C HIS A 11 2.92 -15.72 0.29
N PHE A 12 3.74 -15.16 1.20
CA PHE A 12 5.18 -15.35 1.21
C PHE A 12 5.52 -16.42 2.24
N PRO A 13 6.03 -17.58 1.83
CA PRO A 13 6.36 -18.66 2.75
C PRO A 13 7.56 -18.30 3.63
N ILE A 14 7.44 -18.50 4.95
CA ILE A 14 8.53 -18.41 5.91
C ILE A 14 9.09 -19.82 6.07
N LYS A 15 10.33 -20.01 5.64
CA LYS A 15 11.04 -21.28 5.71
C LYS A 15 12.02 -21.29 6.88
N LYS A 16 12.15 -22.39 7.59
CA LYS A 16 13.06 -22.54 8.73
C LYS A 16 13.80 -23.89 8.69
N GLY A 17 15.01 -23.88 9.27
CA GLY A 17 15.87 -25.06 9.39
C GLY A 17 16.63 -25.41 8.12
N LEU A 18 17.52 -26.42 8.24
CA LEU A 18 18.42 -26.87 7.17
C LEU A 18 17.64 -27.40 5.93
N LEU A 19 16.47 -27.99 6.17
CA LEU A 19 15.59 -28.56 5.12
C LEU A 19 14.63 -27.53 4.53
N GLN A 20 14.75 -26.22 4.84
CA GLN A 20 13.91 -25.14 4.29
C GLN A 20 12.40 -25.44 4.38
N ARG A 21 11.95 -26.12 5.47
CA ARG A 21 10.52 -26.43 5.64
C ARG A 21 9.72 -25.17 5.92
N GLN A 22 8.57 -25.05 5.26
CA GLN A 22 7.65 -23.95 5.50
C GLN A 22 7.02 -24.09 6.90
N VAL A 23 7.22 -23.09 7.75
CA VAL A 23 6.67 -23.03 9.12
C VAL A 23 5.52 -22.05 9.25
N ALA A 24 5.47 -21.06 8.40
CA ALA A 24 4.41 -20.03 8.36
C ALA A 24 4.37 -19.36 6.99
N ALA A 25 3.45 -18.43 6.78
CA ALA A 25 3.43 -17.57 5.60
C ALA A 25 2.94 -16.17 5.97
N VAL A 26 3.54 -15.16 5.36
CA VAL A 26 3.01 -13.79 5.42
C VAL A 26 1.88 -13.68 4.41
N LYS A 27 0.65 -13.46 4.87
CA LYS A 27 -0.55 -13.29 4.04
C LYS A 27 -0.68 -11.84 3.59
N ALA A 28 0.16 -11.45 2.63
CA ALA A 28 0.24 -10.06 2.18
C ALA A 28 -0.99 -9.62 1.37
N VAL A 29 -1.54 -10.52 0.55
CA VAL A 29 -2.82 -10.39 -0.16
C VAL A 29 -3.54 -11.73 0.01
N ASP A 30 -4.80 -11.71 0.41
CA ASP A 30 -5.49 -12.93 0.85
C ASP A 30 -6.95 -12.98 0.39
N GLY A 31 -7.14 -13.16 -0.92
CA GLY A 31 -8.45 -13.26 -1.55
C GLY A 31 -9.11 -11.89 -1.70
N ILE A 32 -8.57 -11.04 -2.57
CA ILE A 32 -9.16 -9.74 -2.90
C ILE A 32 -9.82 -9.77 -4.27
N ASP A 33 -10.93 -9.05 -4.37
CA ASP A 33 -11.72 -8.90 -5.58
C ASP A 33 -11.90 -7.42 -5.88
N PHE A 34 -11.64 -7.02 -7.12
CA PHE A 34 -11.95 -5.69 -7.63
C PHE A 34 -11.83 -5.64 -9.14
N GLU A 35 -12.41 -4.59 -9.72
CA GLU A 35 -12.39 -4.33 -11.15
C GLU A 35 -12.00 -2.87 -11.40
N VAL A 36 -11.32 -2.62 -12.53
CA VAL A 36 -10.96 -1.27 -12.98
C VAL A 36 -11.46 -1.09 -14.41
N ARG A 37 -12.20 0.00 -14.64
CA ARG A 37 -12.72 0.35 -15.96
C ARG A 37 -11.64 1.09 -16.76
N LYS A 38 -11.78 1.10 -18.07
CA LYS A 38 -10.89 1.90 -18.92
C LYS A 38 -11.09 3.39 -18.64
N GLY A 39 -10.01 4.13 -18.46
CA GLY A 39 -10.00 5.56 -18.15
C GLY A 39 -10.33 5.88 -16.69
N GLU A 40 -10.51 4.87 -15.82
CA GLU A 40 -10.80 5.04 -14.40
C GLU A 40 -9.52 5.13 -13.57
N THR A 41 -9.52 5.93 -12.53
CA THR A 41 -8.51 5.90 -11.47
C THR A 41 -9.07 5.21 -10.23
N LEU A 42 -8.55 4.02 -9.92
CA LEU A 42 -8.80 3.31 -8.66
C LEU A 42 -7.73 3.67 -7.62
N GLY A 43 -8.12 4.37 -6.56
CA GLY A 43 -7.28 4.60 -5.39
C GLY A 43 -7.26 3.37 -4.49
N VAL A 44 -6.10 3.05 -3.91
CA VAL A 44 -5.94 1.96 -2.93
C VAL A 44 -5.27 2.51 -1.70
N VAL A 45 -5.98 2.48 -0.58
CA VAL A 45 -5.54 3.06 0.70
C VAL A 45 -5.56 2.04 1.83
N GLY A 46 -4.87 2.35 2.91
CA GLY A 46 -4.82 1.53 4.13
C GLY A 46 -3.49 1.72 4.88
N GLU A 47 -3.40 1.20 6.10
CA GLU A 47 -2.21 1.29 6.93
C GLU A 47 -0.97 0.68 6.25
N SER A 48 0.23 1.15 6.66
CA SER A 48 1.50 0.57 6.17
C SER A 48 1.57 -0.92 6.46
N GLY A 49 2.09 -1.71 5.52
CA GLY A 49 2.19 -3.16 5.65
C GLY A 49 0.89 -3.95 5.41
N CYS A 50 -0.25 -3.31 5.07
CA CYS A 50 -1.50 -4.02 4.80
C CYS A 50 -1.56 -4.76 3.45
N GLY A 51 -0.51 -4.67 2.61
CA GLY A 51 -0.38 -5.45 1.36
C GLY A 51 -0.56 -4.67 0.06
N LYS A 52 -0.78 -3.35 0.08
CA LYS A 52 -1.03 -2.49 -1.09
C LYS A 52 0.04 -2.62 -2.18
N SER A 53 1.31 -2.37 -1.84
CA SER A 53 2.44 -2.47 -2.79
C SER A 53 2.62 -3.89 -3.31
N THR A 54 2.37 -4.90 -2.47
CA THR A 54 2.38 -6.31 -2.91
C THR A 54 1.30 -6.57 -3.95
N MET A 55 0.08 -6.09 -3.72
CA MET A 55 -1.01 -6.17 -4.68
C MET A 55 -0.62 -5.52 -6.02
N GLY A 56 -0.12 -4.28 -6.00
CA GLY A 56 0.34 -3.57 -7.20
C GLY A 56 1.39 -4.35 -7.99
N ARG A 57 2.37 -4.96 -7.32
CA ARG A 57 3.40 -5.79 -7.96
C ARG A 57 2.87 -7.11 -8.49
N VAL A 58 1.83 -7.66 -7.88
CA VAL A 58 1.19 -8.90 -8.37
C VAL A 58 0.35 -8.64 -9.60
N ILE A 59 -0.47 -7.59 -9.64
CA ILE A 59 -1.27 -7.24 -10.83
C ILE A 59 -0.40 -6.85 -12.03
N THR A 60 0.75 -6.21 -11.81
CA THR A 60 1.73 -5.92 -12.87
C THR A 60 2.59 -7.13 -13.23
N LYS A 61 2.38 -8.30 -12.60
CA LYS A 61 3.17 -9.52 -12.82
C LYS A 61 4.67 -9.32 -12.61
N LEU A 62 5.05 -8.44 -11.68
CA LEU A 62 6.42 -8.36 -11.14
C LEU A 62 6.65 -9.42 -10.07
N ILE A 63 5.57 -9.84 -9.40
CA ILE A 63 5.54 -10.94 -8.44
C ILE A 63 4.43 -11.90 -8.86
N GLU A 64 4.73 -13.19 -8.87
CA GLU A 64 3.74 -14.21 -9.20
C GLU A 64 2.68 -14.34 -8.09
N PRO A 65 1.37 -14.42 -8.43
CA PRO A 65 0.33 -14.72 -7.46
C PRO A 65 0.49 -16.13 -6.89
N THR A 66 -0.01 -16.36 -5.68
CA THR A 66 -0.12 -17.70 -5.08
C THR A 66 -1.44 -18.37 -5.48
N GLY A 67 -2.48 -17.57 -5.71
CA GLY A 67 -3.81 -18.01 -6.13
C GLY A 67 -4.65 -16.86 -6.67
N GLY A 68 -5.86 -17.17 -7.08
CA GLY A 68 -6.79 -16.22 -7.68
C GLY A 68 -6.59 -16.06 -9.18
N LYS A 69 -7.23 -15.03 -9.76
CA LYS A 69 -7.24 -14.76 -11.21
C LYS A 69 -7.04 -13.28 -11.48
N ILE A 70 -6.28 -12.98 -12.53
CA ILE A 70 -6.05 -11.63 -13.04
C ILE A 70 -6.38 -11.63 -14.53
N GLU A 71 -7.35 -10.85 -14.95
CA GLU A 71 -7.70 -10.63 -16.35
C GLU A 71 -7.36 -9.19 -16.77
N PHE A 72 -6.70 -9.05 -17.88
CA PHE A 72 -6.42 -7.77 -18.51
C PHE A 72 -7.03 -7.76 -19.92
N GLU A 73 -7.93 -6.81 -20.20
CA GLU A 73 -8.71 -6.74 -21.45
C GLU A 73 -9.39 -8.07 -21.84
N GLY A 74 -9.89 -8.82 -20.83
CA GLY A 74 -10.53 -10.12 -21.03
C GLY A 74 -9.57 -11.30 -21.19
N GLN A 75 -8.26 -11.04 -21.23
CA GLN A 75 -7.25 -12.10 -21.27
C GLN A 75 -6.81 -12.47 -19.85
N ASP A 76 -6.85 -13.76 -19.52
CA ASP A 76 -6.25 -14.27 -18.27
C ASP A 76 -4.73 -14.21 -18.36
N ILE A 77 -4.14 -13.38 -17.48
CA ILE A 77 -2.68 -13.18 -17.38
C ILE A 77 -2.08 -13.88 -16.16
N THR A 78 -2.90 -14.55 -15.34
CA THR A 78 -2.53 -15.10 -14.03
C THR A 78 -1.31 -15.99 -14.08
N ARG A 79 -1.26 -16.89 -15.05
CA ARG A 79 -0.21 -17.90 -15.20
C ARG A 79 0.79 -17.60 -16.31
N LEU A 80 0.70 -16.43 -16.95
CA LEU A 80 1.66 -16.05 -17.99
C LEU A 80 3.04 -15.83 -17.37
N GLY A 81 4.02 -16.57 -17.87
CA GLY A 81 5.43 -16.38 -17.54
C GLY A 81 6.03 -15.18 -18.29
N THR A 82 7.33 -14.93 -18.12
CA THR A 82 8.05 -13.78 -18.68
C THR A 82 7.85 -13.59 -20.18
N ARG A 83 7.85 -14.68 -20.96
CA ARG A 83 7.66 -14.62 -22.42
C ARG A 83 6.24 -14.20 -22.80
N GLY A 84 5.22 -14.77 -22.14
CA GLY A 84 3.81 -14.42 -22.36
C GLY A 84 3.47 -12.99 -21.94
N MET A 85 4.11 -12.50 -20.87
CA MET A 85 3.94 -11.12 -20.38
C MET A 85 4.67 -10.07 -21.24
N ARG A 86 5.64 -10.45 -22.07
CA ARG A 86 6.45 -9.48 -22.83
C ARG A 86 5.62 -8.51 -23.68
N PRO A 87 4.63 -8.93 -24.49
CA PRO A 87 3.80 -8.00 -25.24
C PRO A 87 2.94 -7.12 -24.33
N LEU A 88 2.38 -7.67 -23.24
CA LEU A 88 1.51 -6.97 -22.30
C LEU A 88 2.24 -5.92 -21.45
N ARG A 89 3.58 -6.02 -21.33
CA ARG A 89 4.38 -5.00 -20.66
C ARG A 89 4.42 -3.66 -21.41
N ARG A 90 3.93 -3.57 -22.64
CA ARG A 90 3.67 -2.28 -23.30
C ARG A 90 2.47 -1.60 -22.67
N ASP A 91 1.43 -2.38 -22.39
CA ASP A 91 0.12 -1.90 -21.98
C ASP A 91 0.00 -1.75 -20.46
N ILE A 92 0.83 -2.49 -19.68
CA ILE A 92 0.83 -2.47 -18.21
C ILE A 92 2.19 -1.95 -17.72
N GLN A 93 2.19 -0.79 -17.07
CA GLN A 93 3.40 -0.17 -16.55
C GLN A 93 3.28 0.12 -15.05
N MET A 94 4.43 0.34 -14.38
CA MET A 94 4.47 0.64 -12.95
C MET A 94 5.37 1.85 -12.68
N ILE A 95 4.86 2.77 -11.85
CA ILE A 95 5.63 3.85 -11.22
C ILE A 95 5.97 3.38 -9.81
N PHE A 96 7.25 3.41 -9.46
CA PHE A 96 7.74 2.89 -8.18
C PHE A 96 7.80 3.98 -7.10
N GLN A 97 7.68 3.54 -5.86
CA GLN A 97 7.66 4.38 -4.66
C GLN A 97 8.94 5.20 -4.47
N ASP A 98 10.11 4.63 -4.77
CA ASP A 98 11.40 5.28 -4.57
C ASP A 98 11.92 5.86 -5.89
N PRO A 99 11.86 7.19 -6.07
CA PRO A 99 12.40 7.84 -7.27
C PRO A 99 13.93 7.79 -7.34
N TYR A 100 14.62 7.59 -6.21
CA TYR A 100 16.08 7.47 -6.18
C TYR A 100 16.55 6.08 -6.61
N GLY A 101 16.02 5.03 -6.02
CA GLY A 101 16.38 3.66 -6.35
C GLY A 101 15.83 3.17 -7.69
N SER A 102 14.79 3.83 -8.23
CA SER A 102 14.19 3.44 -9.51
C SER A 102 14.97 3.89 -10.76
N LEU A 103 15.90 4.86 -10.63
CA LEU A 103 16.69 5.40 -11.71
C LEU A 103 18.17 5.02 -11.53
N ASN A 104 18.75 4.32 -12.52
CA ASN A 104 20.17 3.98 -12.45
C ASN A 104 21.02 5.26 -12.55
N PRO A 105 21.81 5.61 -11.50
CA PRO A 105 22.56 6.86 -11.45
C PRO A 105 23.69 6.97 -12.49
N ARG A 106 24.08 5.85 -13.10
CA ARG A 106 25.14 5.80 -14.13
C ARG A 106 24.62 6.02 -15.55
N HIS A 107 23.30 6.08 -15.74
CA HIS A 107 22.67 6.30 -17.03
C HIS A 107 22.15 7.73 -17.15
N THR A 108 22.23 8.29 -18.34
CA THR A 108 21.60 9.58 -18.64
C THR A 108 20.06 9.45 -18.64
N ILE A 109 19.36 10.56 -18.44
CA ILE A 109 17.89 10.62 -18.49
C ILE A 109 17.39 10.07 -19.84
N GLY A 110 18.01 10.47 -20.94
CA GLY A 110 17.65 9.93 -22.26
C GLY A 110 17.78 8.42 -22.35
N SER A 111 18.82 7.83 -21.77
CA SER A 111 19.00 6.38 -21.71
C SER A 111 17.96 5.68 -20.84
N ILE A 112 17.58 6.30 -19.71
CA ILE A 112 16.58 5.76 -18.77
C ILE A 112 15.19 5.77 -19.39
N VAL A 113 14.74 6.90 -19.94
CA VAL A 113 13.41 7.05 -20.54
C VAL A 113 13.28 6.27 -21.84
N SER A 114 14.38 6.10 -22.60
CA SER A 114 14.38 5.29 -23.84
C SER A 114 14.45 3.78 -23.60
N ALA A 115 14.78 3.32 -22.39
CA ALA A 115 14.94 1.90 -22.10
C ALA A 115 13.74 1.03 -22.49
N PRO A 116 12.48 1.41 -22.23
CA PRO A 116 11.31 0.65 -22.66
C PRO A 116 11.25 0.41 -24.19
N PHE A 117 11.60 1.41 -25.00
CA PHE A 117 11.63 1.26 -26.47
C PHE A 117 12.60 0.17 -26.92
N ARG A 118 13.84 0.20 -26.38
CA ARG A 118 14.86 -0.80 -26.69
C ARG A 118 14.45 -2.21 -26.25
N LEU A 119 13.88 -2.35 -25.04
CA LEU A 119 13.47 -3.65 -24.50
C LEU A 119 12.31 -4.27 -25.26
N GLN A 120 11.41 -3.46 -25.80
CA GLN A 120 10.25 -3.91 -26.58
C GLN A 120 10.51 -3.93 -28.10
N GLY A 121 11.65 -3.41 -28.56
CA GLY A 121 11.95 -3.31 -30.00
C GLY A 121 11.00 -2.36 -30.73
N VAL A 122 10.58 -1.27 -30.06
CA VAL A 122 9.70 -0.25 -30.64
C VAL A 122 10.53 0.94 -31.08
N GLU A 123 10.34 1.38 -32.32
CA GLU A 123 10.91 2.61 -32.82
C GLU A 123 9.81 3.64 -33.01
N PRO A 124 9.79 4.72 -32.21
CA PRO A 124 8.77 5.75 -32.33
C PRO A 124 8.97 6.60 -33.58
N GLU A 125 7.88 7.14 -34.10
CA GLU A 125 7.89 8.05 -35.23
C GLU A 125 8.74 9.29 -34.94
N GLY A 126 9.66 9.61 -35.83
CA GLY A 126 10.64 10.67 -35.68
C GLY A 126 11.86 10.32 -34.81
N GLY A 127 11.98 9.04 -34.38
CA GLY A 127 13.12 8.49 -33.67
C GLY A 127 13.06 8.64 -32.15
N VAL A 128 13.79 7.77 -31.46
CA VAL A 128 13.76 7.64 -30.00
C VAL A 128 14.12 8.93 -29.27
N LYS A 129 15.13 9.69 -29.75
CA LYS A 129 15.58 10.93 -29.10
C LYS A 129 14.46 11.96 -29.06
N LYS A 130 13.78 12.19 -30.18
CA LYS A 130 12.69 13.17 -30.29
C LYS A 130 11.51 12.79 -29.40
N GLU A 131 11.16 11.49 -29.36
CA GLU A 131 10.07 11.02 -28.51
C GLU A 131 10.40 11.15 -27.02
N VAL A 132 11.65 10.86 -26.61
CA VAL A 132 12.09 11.08 -25.23
C VAL A 132 12.03 12.56 -24.85
N GLN A 133 12.45 13.45 -25.73
CA GLN A 133 12.35 14.91 -25.51
C GLN A 133 10.89 15.36 -25.34
N ARG A 134 9.98 14.87 -26.18
CA ARG A 134 8.54 15.09 -26.05
C ARG A 134 7.97 14.56 -24.72
N LEU A 135 8.42 13.38 -24.29
CA LEU A 135 8.00 12.81 -23.00
C LEU A 135 8.51 13.65 -21.81
N LEU A 136 9.70 14.24 -21.91
CA LEU A 136 10.21 15.15 -20.90
C LEU A 136 9.38 16.43 -20.82
N GLU A 137 9.03 17.02 -21.97
CA GLU A 137 8.12 18.18 -22.03
C GLU A 137 6.75 17.84 -21.44
N LEU A 138 6.19 16.70 -21.77
CA LEU A 138 4.89 16.21 -21.28
C LEU A 138 4.82 16.16 -19.74
N VAL A 139 5.94 15.85 -19.07
CA VAL A 139 6.02 15.84 -17.61
C VAL A 139 6.56 17.17 -17.02
N GLY A 140 6.64 18.24 -17.83
CA GLY A 140 7.09 19.57 -17.40
C GLY A 140 8.59 19.68 -17.13
N LEU A 141 9.41 18.91 -17.87
CA LEU A 141 10.86 18.97 -17.85
C LEU A 141 11.40 19.50 -19.19
N SER A 142 12.58 20.16 -19.16
CA SER A 142 13.21 20.62 -20.39
C SER A 142 13.71 19.45 -21.25
N PRO A 143 13.50 19.49 -22.59
CA PRO A 143 14.07 18.51 -23.53
C PRO A 143 15.60 18.42 -23.47
N GLU A 144 16.27 19.49 -23.06
CA GLU A 144 17.73 19.56 -22.91
C GLU A 144 18.24 18.66 -21.78
N HIS A 145 17.37 18.25 -20.85
CA HIS A 145 17.70 17.34 -19.78
C HIS A 145 18.06 15.91 -20.27
N PHE A 146 17.92 15.63 -21.56
CA PHE A 146 18.19 14.32 -22.17
C PHE A 146 19.57 13.75 -21.81
N ASN A 147 20.62 14.60 -21.79
CA ASN A 147 21.99 14.17 -21.54
C ASN A 147 22.41 14.25 -20.06
N ARG A 148 21.56 14.76 -19.17
CA ARG A 148 21.85 14.89 -17.74
C ARG A 148 21.71 13.55 -17.01
N TYR A 149 22.25 13.48 -15.79
CA TYR A 149 22.19 12.32 -14.92
C TYR A 149 21.18 12.51 -13.78
N PRO A 150 20.63 11.43 -13.20
CA PRO A 150 19.64 11.51 -12.14
C PRO A 150 20.07 12.33 -10.92
N HIS A 151 21.34 12.32 -10.55
CA HIS A 151 21.84 13.04 -9.39
C HIS A 151 21.79 14.58 -9.52
N GLU A 152 21.61 15.09 -10.74
CA GLU A 152 21.46 16.53 -11.02
C GLU A 152 20.03 17.04 -10.82
N PHE A 153 19.09 16.17 -10.41
CA PHE A 153 17.66 16.48 -10.30
C PHE A 153 17.15 16.38 -8.87
N SER A 154 16.18 17.22 -8.53
CA SER A 154 15.43 17.13 -7.29
C SER A 154 14.59 15.85 -7.22
N GLY A 155 14.09 15.48 -6.02
CA GLY A 155 13.21 14.31 -5.84
C GLY A 155 11.96 14.37 -6.74
N GLY A 156 11.29 15.52 -6.80
CA GLY A 156 10.12 15.71 -7.66
C GLY A 156 10.42 15.62 -9.15
N GLN A 157 11.55 16.16 -9.59
CA GLN A 157 12.00 16.02 -10.98
C GLN A 157 12.34 14.55 -11.33
N ARG A 158 12.98 13.79 -10.41
CA ARG A 158 13.22 12.35 -10.60
C ARG A 158 11.92 11.57 -10.70
N GLN A 159 10.92 11.93 -9.90
CA GLN A 159 9.60 11.32 -9.99
C GLN A 159 8.96 11.57 -11.36
N ARG A 160 9.02 12.80 -11.89
CA ARG A 160 8.56 13.14 -13.25
C ARG A 160 9.30 12.35 -14.34
N ILE A 161 10.60 12.10 -14.18
CA ILE A 161 11.38 11.23 -15.07
C ILE A 161 10.86 9.78 -15.00
N GLY A 162 10.57 9.27 -13.79
CA GLY A 162 9.95 7.97 -13.59
C GLY A 162 8.59 7.83 -14.28
N ILE A 163 7.77 8.88 -14.20
CA ILE A 163 6.48 8.98 -14.93
C ILE A 163 6.72 8.96 -16.44
N ALA A 164 7.62 9.81 -16.96
CA ALA A 164 7.96 9.84 -18.39
C ALA A 164 8.40 8.46 -18.92
N ARG A 165 9.24 7.74 -18.14
CA ARG A 165 9.65 6.37 -18.47
C ARG A 165 8.47 5.41 -18.52
N ALA A 166 7.54 5.48 -17.58
CA ALA A 166 6.36 4.62 -17.57
C ALA A 166 5.43 4.89 -18.77
N LEU A 167 5.35 6.14 -19.22
CA LEU A 167 4.52 6.56 -20.36
C LEU A 167 5.13 6.28 -21.73
N ALA A 168 6.42 5.91 -21.80
CA ALA A 168 7.16 5.75 -23.06
C ALA A 168 6.45 4.86 -24.10
N LEU A 169 5.82 3.78 -23.65
CA LEU A 169 5.13 2.84 -24.53
C LEU A 169 3.63 3.09 -24.68
N LYS A 170 3.12 4.25 -24.23
CA LYS A 170 1.71 4.61 -24.25
C LYS A 170 0.83 3.53 -23.60
N PRO A 171 1.05 3.22 -22.31
CA PRO A 171 0.35 2.15 -21.62
C PRO A 171 -1.14 2.41 -21.50
N LYS A 172 -1.92 1.34 -21.35
CA LYS A 172 -3.36 1.41 -21.01
C LYS A 172 -3.60 1.43 -19.52
N LEU A 173 -2.73 0.75 -18.75
CA LEU A 173 -2.78 0.67 -17.28
C LEU A 173 -1.45 1.09 -16.68
N VAL A 174 -1.50 2.01 -15.73
CA VAL A 174 -0.36 2.41 -14.90
C VAL A 174 -0.68 2.15 -13.45
N VAL A 175 0.12 1.32 -12.80
CA VAL A 175 0.06 1.12 -11.36
C VAL A 175 1.10 2.02 -10.69
N ALA A 176 0.66 2.98 -9.90
CA ALA A 176 1.53 3.90 -9.18
C ALA A 176 1.61 3.50 -7.70
N ASP A 177 2.79 3.01 -7.28
CA ASP A 177 3.05 2.59 -5.90
C ASP A 177 3.61 3.77 -5.12
N GLU A 178 2.78 4.41 -4.29
CA GLU A 178 3.09 5.59 -3.48
C GLU A 178 3.86 6.69 -4.24
N PRO A 179 3.33 7.20 -5.35
CA PRO A 179 4.09 8.04 -6.30
C PRO A 179 4.57 9.38 -5.73
N VAL A 180 4.10 9.76 -4.55
CA VAL A 180 4.42 11.07 -3.94
C VAL A 180 4.92 10.98 -2.50
N SER A 181 5.06 9.77 -1.93
CA SER A 181 5.36 9.57 -0.49
C SER A 181 6.71 10.17 -0.04
N ALA A 182 7.69 10.22 -0.94
CA ALA A 182 9.04 10.73 -0.66
C ALA A 182 9.24 12.22 -1.04
N LEU A 183 8.15 12.96 -1.27
CA LEU A 183 8.18 14.34 -1.75
C LEU A 183 7.57 15.31 -0.74
N ASP A 184 8.02 16.57 -0.75
CA ASP A 184 7.42 17.65 0.02
C ASP A 184 5.98 17.93 -0.43
N VAL A 185 5.12 18.39 0.47
CA VAL A 185 3.68 18.58 0.24
C VAL A 185 3.37 19.43 -1.00
N SER A 186 4.14 20.51 -1.25
CA SER A 186 3.96 21.35 -2.43
C SER A 186 4.29 20.61 -3.74
N ILE A 187 5.32 19.78 -3.72
CA ILE A 187 5.73 18.97 -4.86
C ILE A 187 4.78 17.81 -5.07
N GLN A 188 4.24 17.22 -3.98
CA GLN A 188 3.18 16.21 -4.06
C GLN A 188 2.00 16.70 -4.89
N ALA A 189 1.48 17.90 -4.56
CA ALA A 189 0.35 18.49 -5.29
C ALA A 189 0.64 18.66 -6.79
N GLN A 190 1.87 19.08 -7.14
CA GLN A 190 2.26 19.23 -8.55
C GLN A 190 2.32 17.91 -9.30
N VAL A 191 2.82 16.84 -8.66
CA VAL A 191 2.87 15.50 -9.29
C VAL A 191 1.49 14.89 -9.41
N VAL A 192 0.62 15.11 -8.41
CA VAL A 192 -0.77 14.64 -8.41
C VAL A 192 -1.56 15.32 -9.55
N ASN A 193 -1.45 16.64 -9.69
CA ASN A 193 -2.09 17.38 -10.79
C ASN A 193 -1.55 16.91 -12.15
N LEU A 194 -0.23 16.72 -12.28
CA LEU A 194 0.36 16.16 -13.49
C LEU A 194 -0.24 14.80 -13.86
N MET A 195 -0.48 13.91 -12.88
CA MET A 195 -1.07 12.59 -13.14
C MET A 195 -2.53 12.71 -13.59
N ASP A 196 -3.30 13.65 -13.05
CA ASP A 196 -4.68 13.94 -13.44
C ASP A 196 -4.74 14.50 -14.88
N ASP A 197 -3.87 15.47 -15.20
CA ASP A 197 -3.73 16.03 -16.55
C ASP A 197 -3.40 14.93 -17.57
N LEU A 198 -2.43 14.07 -17.24
CA LEU A 198 -2.02 12.96 -18.10
C LEU A 198 -3.12 11.89 -18.27
N GLN A 199 -3.94 11.66 -17.25
CA GLN A 199 -5.11 10.78 -17.36
C GLN A 199 -6.11 11.34 -18.38
N SER A 200 -6.42 12.61 -18.24
CA SER A 200 -7.39 13.31 -19.10
C SER A 200 -6.90 13.42 -20.55
N GLU A 201 -5.63 13.74 -20.75
CA GLU A 201 -5.03 13.94 -22.08
C GLU A 201 -4.81 12.61 -22.84
N LEU A 202 -4.34 11.59 -22.13
CA LEU A 202 -3.93 10.31 -22.74
C LEU A 202 -4.95 9.19 -22.57
N GLY A 203 -6.04 9.41 -21.83
CA GLY A 203 -7.04 8.39 -21.53
C GLY A 203 -6.50 7.22 -20.72
N LEU A 204 -5.56 7.49 -19.83
CA LEU A 204 -4.89 6.48 -19.01
C LEU A 204 -5.85 5.87 -17.97
N THR A 205 -5.60 4.63 -17.60
CA THR A 205 -6.22 3.99 -16.46
C THR A 205 -5.19 3.86 -15.35
N TYR A 206 -5.53 4.28 -14.15
CA TYR A 206 -4.63 4.21 -13.00
C TYR A 206 -5.11 3.26 -11.92
N VAL A 207 -4.15 2.60 -11.26
CA VAL A 207 -4.30 2.07 -9.91
C VAL A 207 -3.28 2.80 -9.03
N ILE A 208 -3.74 3.72 -8.19
CA ILE A 208 -2.88 4.57 -7.36
C ILE A 208 -2.90 4.04 -5.93
N ILE A 209 -1.76 3.55 -5.48
CA ILE A 209 -1.54 3.12 -4.11
C ILE A 209 -1.01 4.30 -3.33
N ALA A 210 -1.67 4.66 -2.23
CA ALA A 210 -1.20 5.71 -1.34
C ALA A 210 -1.49 5.38 0.13
N HIS A 211 -0.75 5.99 1.02
CA HIS A 211 -1.05 5.99 2.46
C HIS A 211 -1.80 7.27 2.87
N ASP A 212 -1.68 8.34 2.08
CA ASP A 212 -2.37 9.61 2.30
C ASP A 212 -3.70 9.64 1.56
N LEU A 213 -4.77 9.72 2.34
CA LEU A 213 -6.14 9.83 1.85
C LEU A 213 -6.40 11.13 1.10
N SER A 214 -5.68 12.21 1.41
CA SER A 214 -5.84 13.51 0.73
C SER A 214 -5.45 13.40 -0.73
N VAL A 215 -4.36 12.69 -1.04
CA VAL A 215 -3.90 12.42 -2.41
C VAL A 215 -4.94 11.64 -3.18
N VAL A 216 -5.43 10.54 -2.60
CA VAL A 216 -6.40 9.65 -3.26
C VAL A 216 -7.74 10.35 -3.48
N ARG A 217 -8.16 11.19 -2.54
CA ARG A 217 -9.38 12.00 -2.69
C ARG A 217 -9.35 12.89 -3.92
N HIS A 218 -8.18 13.39 -4.28
CA HIS A 218 -8.05 14.33 -5.40
C HIS A 218 -8.16 13.64 -6.76
N VAL A 219 -7.49 12.50 -6.94
CA VAL A 219 -7.28 11.87 -8.26
C VAL A 219 -8.13 10.62 -8.51
N SER A 220 -8.83 10.08 -7.52
CA SER A 220 -9.50 8.79 -7.69
C SER A 220 -10.99 8.93 -7.99
N ASP A 221 -11.50 8.11 -8.90
CA ASP A 221 -12.94 7.94 -9.14
C ASP A 221 -13.56 7.02 -8.08
N ARG A 222 -12.87 5.90 -7.81
CA ARG A 222 -13.25 4.91 -6.78
C ARG A 222 -12.06 4.61 -5.89
N ILE A 223 -12.36 4.17 -4.66
CA ILE A 223 -11.33 3.90 -3.66
C ILE A 223 -11.59 2.53 -3.02
N ALA A 224 -10.55 1.70 -3.01
CA ALA A 224 -10.48 0.44 -2.28
C ALA A 224 -9.71 0.64 -0.97
N VAL A 225 -10.33 0.35 0.15
CA VAL A 225 -9.69 0.40 1.48
C VAL A 225 -9.20 -0.99 1.83
N MET A 226 -7.90 -1.13 2.08
CA MET A 226 -7.26 -2.40 2.43
C MET A 226 -6.87 -2.46 3.91
N TYR A 227 -7.14 -3.61 4.54
CA TYR A 227 -6.70 -3.92 5.90
C TYR A 227 -6.19 -5.37 5.96
N LEU A 228 -4.95 -5.58 6.42
CA LEU A 228 -4.32 -6.91 6.58
C LEU A 228 -4.55 -7.86 5.39
N GLY A 229 -4.28 -7.39 4.17
CA GLY A 229 -4.36 -8.20 2.95
C GLY A 229 -5.76 -8.41 2.39
N LYS A 230 -6.78 -7.73 2.91
CA LYS A 230 -8.18 -7.78 2.45
C LYS A 230 -8.66 -6.40 2.00
N VAL A 231 -9.56 -6.34 1.03
CA VAL A 231 -10.37 -5.16 0.75
C VAL A 231 -11.55 -5.18 1.72
N VAL A 232 -11.66 -4.15 2.54
CA VAL A 232 -12.72 -4.03 3.55
C VAL A 232 -13.85 -3.11 3.10
N GLU A 233 -13.57 -2.17 2.22
CA GLU A 233 -14.55 -1.30 1.60
C GLU A 233 -14.09 -0.87 0.21
N LEU A 234 -15.02 -0.78 -0.75
CA LEU A 234 -14.81 -0.28 -2.11
C LEU A 234 -16.01 0.59 -2.49
N ALA A 235 -15.78 1.86 -2.76
CA ALA A 235 -16.83 2.79 -3.11
C ALA A 235 -16.33 3.90 -4.04
N ASP A 236 -17.27 4.66 -4.63
CA ASP A 236 -16.93 5.92 -5.26
C ASP A 236 -16.37 6.92 -4.23
N ARG A 237 -15.57 7.85 -4.73
CA ARG A 237 -14.87 8.84 -3.89
C ARG A 237 -15.82 9.59 -2.96
N THR A 238 -16.90 10.12 -3.49
CA THR A 238 -17.83 10.96 -2.74
C THR A 238 -18.48 10.18 -1.61
N SER A 239 -19.06 9.03 -1.93
CA SER A 239 -19.72 8.15 -0.95
C SER A 239 -18.79 7.68 0.15
N LEU A 240 -17.53 7.36 -0.20
CA LEU A 240 -16.56 6.89 0.79
C LEU A 240 -16.21 7.97 1.83
N TYR A 241 -16.06 9.25 1.38
CA TYR A 241 -15.70 10.35 2.28
C TYR A 241 -16.89 10.89 3.07
N GLU A 242 -18.09 10.91 2.49
CA GLU A 242 -19.30 11.44 3.13
C GLU A 242 -19.94 10.44 4.09
N ALA A 243 -19.99 9.16 3.68
CA ALA A 243 -20.69 8.11 4.43
C ALA A 243 -19.94 6.78 4.40
N PRO A 244 -18.74 6.67 5.02
CA PRO A 244 -17.98 5.43 5.10
C PRO A 244 -18.78 4.34 5.81
N MET A 245 -18.77 3.11 5.27
CA MET A 245 -19.56 2.00 5.81
C MET A 245 -18.74 1.10 6.74
N HIS A 246 -17.45 0.92 6.49
CA HIS A 246 -16.64 0.08 7.36
C HIS A 246 -16.09 0.91 8.53
N PRO A 247 -16.14 0.43 9.80
CA PRO A 247 -15.60 1.15 10.95
C PRO A 247 -14.13 1.55 10.80
N TYR A 248 -13.31 0.71 10.17
CA TYR A 248 -11.91 1.06 9.86
C TYR A 248 -11.80 2.24 8.89
N THR A 249 -12.62 2.28 7.84
CA THR A 249 -12.66 3.42 6.91
C THR A 249 -13.05 4.71 7.64
N LYS A 250 -14.07 4.64 8.51
CA LYS A 250 -14.51 5.77 9.33
C LYS A 250 -13.37 6.27 10.24
N ALA A 251 -12.62 5.37 10.85
CA ALA A 251 -11.45 5.74 11.66
C ALA A 251 -10.35 6.40 10.82
N LEU A 252 -10.04 5.85 9.63
CA LEU A 252 -9.07 6.46 8.72
C LEU A 252 -9.50 7.86 8.27
N MET A 253 -10.77 8.04 7.89
CA MET A 253 -11.31 9.34 7.47
C MET A 253 -11.27 10.37 8.61
N SER A 254 -11.52 9.94 9.85
CA SER A 254 -11.45 10.82 11.03
C SER A 254 -10.03 11.35 11.32
N ALA A 255 -9.01 10.69 10.78
CA ALA A 255 -7.62 11.09 10.95
C ALA A 255 -7.15 12.11 9.90
N VAL A 256 -7.90 12.31 8.80
CA VAL A 256 -7.57 13.27 7.74
C VAL A 256 -7.77 14.69 8.27
N PRO A 257 -6.75 15.55 8.24
CA PRO A 257 -6.91 16.95 8.61
C PRO A 257 -7.84 17.64 7.62
N VAL A 258 -8.93 18.20 8.09
CA VAL A 258 -9.79 19.08 7.28
C VAL A 258 -9.32 20.51 7.49
N PRO A 259 -8.75 21.19 6.49
CA PRO A 259 -8.31 22.57 6.60
C PRO A 259 -9.53 23.51 6.53
N ASP A 260 -10.44 23.41 7.50
CA ASP A 260 -11.58 24.33 7.62
C ASP A 260 -11.29 25.36 8.72
N PRO A 261 -11.10 26.65 8.36
CA PRO A 261 -10.87 27.71 9.33
C PRO A 261 -12.00 27.87 10.36
N LYS A 262 -13.23 27.47 10.00
CA LYS A 262 -14.41 27.54 10.89
C LYS A 262 -14.38 26.45 11.97
N ARG A 263 -13.60 25.38 11.77
CA ARG A 263 -13.40 24.31 12.75
C ARG A 263 -12.16 24.50 13.61
N ARG A 264 -11.51 25.67 13.54
CA ARG A 264 -10.34 26.01 14.35
C ARG A 264 -10.74 26.03 15.83
N GLY A 265 -10.30 25.03 16.61
CA GLY A 265 -10.64 24.87 18.02
C GLY A 265 -11.80 23.90 18.31
N ALA A 266 -12.53 23.39 17.32
CA ALA A 266 -13.41 22.26 17.52
C ALA A 266 -12.56 21.02 17.85
N LYS A 267 -12.91 20.31 18.94
CA LYS A 267 -12.28 19.02 19.23
C LYS A 267 -12.49 18.12 18.03
N SER A 268 -11.40 17.75 17.36
CA SER A 268 -11.47 16.74 16.30
C SER A 268 -12.06 15.47 16.92
N GLU A 269 -13.16 15.00 16.37
CA GLU A 269 -13.76 13.70 16.73
C GLU A 269 -12.92 12.55 16.17
N ARG A 270 -11.59 12.67 16.28
CA ARG A 270 -10.67 11.66 15.79
C ARG A 270 -10.89 10.35 16.53
N ILE A 271 -11.23 9.31 15.81
CA ILE A 271 -11.40 7.97 16.34
C ILE A 271 -10.01 7.36 16.55
N LEU A 272 -9.61 7.22 17.81
CA LEU A 272 -8.36 6.57 18.18
C LEU A 272 -8.56 5.06 18.21
N LEU A 273 -7.93 4.36 17.29
CA LEU A 273 -7.90 2.90 17.27
C LEU A 273 -7.06 2.37 18.43
N LYS A 274 -7.64 1.47 19.24
CA LYS A 274 -6.94 0.84 20.36
C LYS A 274 -6.19 -0.40 19.88
N GLY A 275 -5.00 -0.62 20.44
CA GLY A 275 -4.15 -1.79 20.15
C GLY A 275 -3.34 -1.65 18.85
N ASP A 276 -2.35 -2.52 18.73
CA ASP A 276 -1.45 -2.58 17.58
C ASP A 276 -2.08 -3.28 16.38
N VAL A 277 -1.51 -3.05 15.20
CA VAL A 277 -1.89 -3.78 13.98
C VAL A 277 -1.49 -5.25 14.13
N PRO A 278 -2.44 -6.19 14.02
CA PRO A 278 -2.12 -7.61 14.12
C PRO A 278 -1.14 -8.09 13.05
N SER A 279 -0.41 -9.15 13.34
CA SER A 279 0.59 -9.69 12.43
C SER A 279 -0.05 -10.33 11.18
N PRO A 280 0.42 -10.01 9.96
CA PRO A 280 -0.04 -10.66 8.74
C PRO A 280 0.39 -12.15 8.63
N ILE A 281 1.26 -12.62 9.53
CA ILE A 281 1.64 -14.04 9.61
C ILE A 281 0.52 -14.87 10.24
N SER A 282 -0.13 -14.30 11.27
CA SER A 282 -1.24 -14.92 11.98
C SER A 282 -2.35 -13.89 12.16
N PRO A 283 -3.08 -13.57 11.08
CA PRO A 283 -4.18 -12.61 11.16
C PRO A 283 -5.29 -13.13 12.07
N PRO A 284 -6.04 -12.26 12.75
CA PRO A 284 -7.19 -12.63 13.56
C PRO A 284 -8.20 -13.47 12.77
N SER A 285 -8.87 -14.40 13.45
CA SER A 285 -10.01 -15.15 12.91
C SER A 285 -11.19 -14.22 12.62
N GLY A 286 -12.10 -14.62 11.75
CA GLY A 286 -13.26 -13.83 11.38
C GLY A 286 -12.88 -12.49 10.73
N CYS A 287 -13.54 -11.42 11.10
CA CYS A 287 -13.21 -10.07 10.64
C CYS A 287 -11.82 -9.66 11.17
N ARG A 288 -10.88 -9.39 10.28
CA ARG A 288 -9.49 -9.04 10.65
C ARG A 288 -9.36 -7.77 11.48
N PHE A 289 -10.36 -6.90 11.41
CA PHE A 289 -10.39 -5.64 12.17
C PHE A 289 -11.04 -5.79 13.55
N HIS A 290 -11.66 -6.92 13.91
CA HIS A 290 -12.44 -7.07 15.14
C HIS A 290 -11.65 -6.73 16.41
N THR A 291 -10.36 -6.96 16.46
CA THR A 291 -9.49 -6.67 17.63
C THR A 291 -9.33 -5.18 17.93
N ARG A 292 -9.61 -4.33 16.92
CA ARG A 292 -9.49 -2.86 17.02
C ARG A 292 -10.83 -2.15 16.78
N CYS A 293 -11.90 -2.91 16.50
CA CYS A 293 -13.21 -2.40 16.17
C CYS A 293 -14.05 -2.15 17.43
N TRP A 294 -14.61 -0.95 17.56
CA TRP A 294 -15.49 -0.58 18.68
C TRP A 294 -16.91 -1.20 18.57
N LYS A 295 -17.25 -1.73 17.40
CA LYS A 295 -18.56 -2.41 17.14
C LYS A 295 -18.41 -3.93 17.07
N ALA A 296 -17.25 -4.49 17.48
CA ALA A 296 -17.00 -5.91 17.35
C ALA A 296 -17.93 -6.73 18.26
N THR A 297 -18.59 -7.70 17.68
CA THR A 297 -19.44 -8.69 18.35
C THR A 297 -18.87 -10.09 18.16
N GLU A 298 -19.53 -11.13 18.68
CA GLU A 298 -19.04 -12.52 18.59
C GLU A 298 -18.92 -13.00 17.14
N ILE A 299 -19.90 -12.67 16.28
CA ILE A 299 -19.83 -13.05 14.86
C ILE A 299 -18.58 -12.47 14.17
N CYS A 300 -18.13 -11.28 14.58
CA CYS A 300 -16.92 -10.67 14.03
C CYS A 300 -15.65 -11.46 14.38
N ARG A 301 -15.66 -12.24 15.47
CA ARG A 301 -14.53 -13.04 15.91
C ARG A 301 -14.47 -14.40 15.23
N THR A 302 -15.64 -14.94 14.86
CA THR A 302 -15.79 -16.31 14.38
C THR A 302 -15.93 -16.40 12.88
N THR A 303 -16.57 -15.41 12.24
CA THR A 303 -16.93 -15.46 10.82
C THR A 303 -16.30 -14.29 10.06
N GLU A 304 -15.66 -14.61 8.94
CA GLU A 304 -15.13 -13.58 8.03
C GLU A 304 -16.29 -12.95 7.24
N PRO A 305 -16.47 -11.60 7.29
CA PRO A 305 -17.50 -10.95 6.52
C PRO A 305 -17.14 -10.97 5.03
N PRO A 306 -18.02 -11.42 4.14
CA PRO A 306 -17.82 -11.32 2.70
C PRO A 306 -17.90 -9.85 2.25
N LEU A 307 -17.21 -9.51 1.16
CA LEU A 307 -17.32 -8.20 0.51
C LEU A 307 -18.65 -8.14 -0.24
N LEU A 308 -19.66 -7.49 0.33
CA LEU A 308 -21.03 -7.41 -0.22
C LEU A 308 -21.32 -6.03 -0.78
N GLN A 309 -22.04 -5.98 -1.88
CA GLN A 309 -22.57 -4.74 -2.42
C GLN A 309 -23.87 -4.36 -1.66
N LEU A 310 -23.76 -3.36 -0.77
CA LEU A 310 -24.91 -2.89 0.02
C LEU A 310 -25.63 -1.70 -0.61
N ALA A 311 -24.98 -1.00 -1.55
CA ALA A 311 -25.58 0.06 -2.36
C ALA A 311 -24.94 0.07 -3.75
N PRO A 312 -25.53 0.72 -4.76
CA PRO A 312 -24.95 0.84 -6.08
C PRO A 312 -23.51 1.37 -6.03
N GLY A 313 -22.55 0.58 -6.56
CA GLY A 313 -21.13 0.94 -6.58
C GLY A 313 -20.42 0.94 -5.22
N ARG A 314 -21.08 0.48 -4.13
CA ARG A 314 -20.51 0.44 -2.78
C ARG A 314 -20.49 -0.99 -2.23
N GLN A 315 -19.30 -1.47 -1.93
CA GLN A 315 -19.06 -2.80 -1.38
C GLN A 315 -18.38 -2.67 -0.02
N VAL A 316 -18.82 -3.47 0.96
CA VAL A 316 -18.24 -3.49 2.30
C VAL A 316 -18.18 -4.90 2.85
N ALA A 317 -17.06 -5.22 3.53
CA ALA A 317 -16.87 -6.47 4.24
C ALA A 317 -17.03 -6.23 5.76
N CYS A 318 -18.26 -6.09 6.22
CA CYS A 318 -18.59 -5.80 7.62
C CYS A 318 -19.91 -6.44 8.02
N HIS A 319 -19.99 -7.04 9.22
CA HIS A 319 -21.25 -7.54 9.79
C HIS A 319 -22.14 -6.41 10.35
N HIS A 320 -21.53 -5.26 10.70
CA HIS A 320 -22.19 -4.11 11.29
C HIS A 320 -21.83 -2.83 10.55
N PRO A 321 -22.22 -2.71 9.26
CA PRO A 321 -21.86 -1.55 8.44
C PRO A 321 -22.49 -0.27 9.02
N GLU A 322 -21.74 0.84 8.90
CA GLU A 322 -22.22 2.18 9.19
C GLU A 322 -23.01 2.69 7.97
N ASN A 323 -23.92 3.62 8.16
CA ASN A 323 -24.63 4.31 7.08
C ASN A 323 -25.30 3.37 6.04
N ALA A 324 -25.67 2.15 6.43
CA ALA A 324 -26.29 1.19 5.53
C ALA A 324 -27.80 1.46 5.32
N GLU A 325 -28.48 2.04 6.32
CA GLU A 325 -29.91 2.31 6.29
C GLU A 325 -30.30 3.47 5.38
N ASP A 326 -29.44 4.47 5.24
CA ASP A 326 -29.69 5.68 4.46
C ASP A 326 -29.59 5.47 2.94
N GLN A 327 -29.24 4.26 2.52
CA GLN A 327 -28.99 3.95 1.13
C GLN A 327 -29.89 2.82 0.68
N ALA A 328 -31.10 3.20 0.28
CA ALA A 328 -32.06 2.27 -0.31
C ALA A 328 -31.42 1.57 -1.52
N PRO A 329 -31.15 0.27 -1.45
CA PRO A 329 -30.49 -0.44 -2.51
C PRO A 329 -31.46 -0.92 -3.55
N GLY A 330 -30.95 -1.00 -4.75
CA GLY A 330 -31.65 -1.71 -5.82
C GLY A 330 -31.69 -3.23 -5.66
N ASP A 331 -30.96 -3.81 -4.71
CA ASP A 331 -30.91 -5.26 -4.51
C ASP A 331 -31.35 -5.67 -3.10
N THR A 332 -32.66 -5.86 -2.96
CA THR A 332 -33.36 -6.22 -1.71
C THR A 332 -32.90 -7.56 -1.11
N LYS A 333 -32.32 -8.48 -1.90
CA LYS A 333 -31.90 -9.80 -1.40
C LYS A 333 -30.64 -9.73 -0.53
N LEU A 334 -29.67 -8.90 -0.91
CA LEU A 334 -28.42 -8.76 -0.16
C LEU A 334 -28.62 -8.01 1.17
N LEU A 335 -29.54 -7.04 1.19
CA LEU A 335 -29.95 -6.37 2.44
C LEU A 335 -30.76 -7.26 3.37
N ALA A 336 -31.58 -8.15 2.83
CA ALA A 336 -32.34 -9.10 3.64
C ALA A 336 -31.35 -10.02 4.40
N VAL A 337 -30.30 -10.52 3.74
CA VAL A 337 -29.26 -11.35 4.38
C VAL A 337 -28.47 -10.57 5.44
N ALA A 338 -28.14 -9.29 5.18
CA ALA A 338 -27.47 -8.44 6.16
C ALA A 338 -28.39 -8.09 7.34
N LYS A 339 -29.68 -7.85 7.11
CA LYS A 339 -30.68 -7.61 8.15
C LYS A 339 -30.98 -8.86 8.97
N GLU A 340 -31.13 -10.04 8.36
CA GLU A 340 -31.27 -11.31 9.08
C GLU A 340 -30.06 -11.59 9.98
N ALA A 341 -28.84 -11.31 9.50
CA ALA A 341 -27.63 -11.46 10.32
C ALA A 341 -27.62 -10.50 11.52
N ILE A 342 -28.13 -9.27 11.37
CA ILE A 342 -28.27 -8.28 12.43
C ILE A 342 -29.39 -8.68 13.41
N GLU A 343 -30.52 -9.15 12.90
CA GLU A 343 -31.68 -9.58 13.70
C GLU A 343 -31.36 -10.80 14.56
N VAL A 344 -30.67 -11.80 14.00
CA VAL A 344 -30.21 -12.99 14.74
C VAL A 344 -29.27 -12.60 15.90
N VAL A 345 -28.40 -11.61 15.70
CA VAL A 345 -27.51 -11.11 16.77
C VAL A 345 -28.28 -10.30 17.82
N THR A 346 -29.32 -9.59 17.41
CA THR A 346 -30.15 -8.80 18.34
C THR A 346 -31.07 -9.70 19.18
N LEU A 347 -31.69 -10.73 18.55
CA LEU A 347 -32.50 -11.71 19.28
C LEU A 347 -31.66 -12.55 20.27
N ALA A 348 -30.46 -12.97 19.88
CA ALA A 348 -29.55 -13.67 20.80
C ALA A 348 -29.12 -12.81 22.01
N ARG A 349 -29.26 -11.49 21.91
CA ARG A 349 -28.94 -10.55 22.98
C ARG A 349 -30.12 -10.32 23.93
N THR A 350 -31.36 -10.32 23.42
CA THR A 350 -32.57 -10.22 24.24
C THR A 350 -32.81 -11.46 25.04
N ASP A 351 -32.51 -12.65 24.50
CA ASP A 351 -32.63 -13.93 25.24
C ASP A 351 -31.59 -14.10 26.33
N ALA A 352 -30.46 -13.34 26.30
CA ALA A 352 -29.44 -13.35 27.33
C ALA A 352 -29.75 -12.36 28.49
N ASP A 353 -30.53 -11.31 28.22
CA ASP A 353 -30.91 -10.30 29.20
C ASP A 353 -32.22 -10.64 29.95
N ASP A 354 -33.02 -11.62 29.46
CA ASP A 354 -34.31 -12.06 30.07
C ASP A 354 -34.17 -13.36 30.90
N ALA A 355 -32.98 -13.81 31.24
CA ALA A 355 -32.80 -14.88 32.20
C ALA A 355 -33.15 -14.35 33.60
N PRO A 356 -34.15 -14.92 34.33
CA PRO A 356 -34.51 -14.42 35.65
C PRO A 356 -33.34 -14.62 36.62
N ASP A 357 -32.97 -13.53 37.27
CA ASP A 357 -32.06 -13.53 38.43
C ASP A 357 -32.67 -14.40 39.53
N GLU A 358 -32.32 -15.65 39.65
CA GLU A 358 -32.49 -16.43 40.85
C GLU A 358 -31.48 -15.94 41.90
N PRO A 359 -31.90 -15.46 43.08
CA PRO A 359 -30.98 -15.07 44.10
C PRO A 359 -30.31 -16.33 44.70
N ALA A 360 -29.09 -16.57 44.34
CA ALA A 360 -28.24 -17.55 45.02
C ALA A 360 -27.98 -17.03 46.46
N GLU A 361 -28.65 -17.63 47.42
CA GLU A 361 -28.26 -17.55 48.85
C GLU A 361 -26.85 -18.17 48.99
N ALA A 362 -25.84 -17.32 49.03
CA ALA A 362 -24.49 -17.69 49.37
C ALA A 362 -24.32 -17.63 50.88
N SER A 363 -24.26 -18.80 51.50
CA SER A 363 -23.80 -19.00 52.88
C SER A 363 -22.36 -18.46 52.99
N VAL A 364 -22.23 -17.46 53.89
CA VAL A 364 -20.95 -16.85 54.24
C VAL A 364 -20.19 -17.79 55.20
N GLU A 365 -19.25 -18.58 54.68
CA GLU A 365 -18.18 -19.17 55.48
C GLU A 365 -17.01 -18.18 55.52
N LYS A 366 -16.66 -17.78 56.77
CA LYS A 366 -15.46 -16.99 57.07
C LYS A 366 -14.21 -17.81 56.81
N PRO A 367 -13.22 -17.31 56.07
CA PRO A 367 -11.89 -17.95 56.06
C PRO A 367 -11.14 -17.54 57.35
N ALA A 368 -10.51 -18.55 57.92
CA ALA A 368 -9.61 -18.45 59.09
C ALA A 368 -8.36 -17.63 58.79
N GLU A 369 -7.96 -16.87 59.78
CA GLU A 369 -6.70 -16.12 59.83
C GLU A 369 -5.50 -17.11 59.75
N ALA A 370 -4.57 -16.88 58.85
CA ALA A 370 -3.25 -17.49 58.83
C ALA A 370 -2.19 -16.41 59.18
N PRO A 371 -1.11 -16.78 59.89
CA PRO A 371 -0.28 -15.85 60.64
C PRO A 371 0.74 -15.12 59.77
N VAL A 372 1.00 -13.89 60.22
CA VAL A 372 2.02 -12.99 59.70
C VAL A 372 3.41 -13.49 60.05
N GLU A 373 4.20 -13.89 59.08
CA GLU A 373 5.66 -14.04 59.25
C GLU A 373 6.36 -12.75 58.81
N LYS A 374 7.07 -12.17 59.77
CA LYS A 374 8.04 -11.09 59.58
C LYS A 374 9.33 -11.69 58.99
N SER A 375 9.81 -11.21 57.88
CA SER A 375 11.23 -11.28 57.49
C SER A 375 11.60 -10.01 56.76
N ALA A 376 12.32 -9.19 57.39
CA ALA A 376 13.75 -8.90 57.34
C ALA A 376 14.16 -8.06 56.13
N GLU A 377 14.39 -6.79 56.47
CA GLU A 377 15.16 -5.82 55.68
C GLU A 377 16.55 -6.32 55.38
N ALA A 378 17.02 -6.10 54.14
CA ALA A 378 18.45 -6.08 53.81
C ALA A 378 18.74 -4.92 52.86
N PRO A 379 19.92 -4.31 52.94
CA PRO A 379 20.11 -2.87 52.74
C PRO A 379 20.48 -2.51 51.30
N VAL A 380 20.13 -1.28 50.97
CA VAL A 380 20.55 -0.47 49.86
C VAL A 380 22.08 -0.35 49.83
N LYS A 381 22.71 -0.65 48.71
CA LYS A 381 24.06 -0.20 48.38
C LYS A 381 23.99 0.80 47.24
N GLU A 382 24.29 2.00 47.62
CA GLU A 382 24.69 3.15 46.83
C GLU A 382 26.15 2.93 46.32
N SER A 383 26.39 3.18 45.08
CA SER A 383 27.68 3.57 44.50
C SER A 383 27.38 4.07 43.08
N ALA A 384 27.39 5.36 42.84
CA ALA A 384 28.52 6.31 42.77
C ALA A 384 29.35 6.17 41.51
N GLU A 385 29.29 7.30 40.76
CA GLU A 385 30.33 7.89 39.91
C GLU A 385 30.63 7.32 38.52
N ALA A 386 30.30 8.19 37.59
CA ALA A 386 30.95 8.32 36.28
C ALA A 386 32.36 8.88 36.39
N PRO A 387 33.22 8.73 35.41
CA PRO A 387 34.19 9.78 35.13
C PRO A 387 34.01 10.35 33.71
N GLU A 388 34.20 11.67 33.71
CA GLU A 388 34.42 12.55 32.56
C GLU A 388 35.71 12.28 31.83
N ALA A 389 35.66 12.62 30.56
CA ALA A 389 36.60 13.36 29.73
C ALA A 389 38.10 12.96 29.66
N ALA A 390 38.55 12.82 28.42
CA ALA A 390 39.75 13.58 27.96
C ALA A 390 39.79 13.63 26.43
N ASP A 391 39.83 14.84 25.93
CA ASP A 391 40.33 15.24 24.60
C ASP A 391 41.69 14.65 24.35
N ASP A 392 41.94 14.16 23.15
CA ASP A 392 43.27 14.28 22.55
C ASP A 392 43.18 14.47 21.05
N ALA A 393 43.59 15.66 20.64
CA ALA A 393 43.75 16.08 19.26
C ALA A 393 45.10 15.53 18.78
N GLY A 394 45.10 14.79 17.70
CA GLY A 394 46.28 14.31 17.00
C GLY A 394 46.23 14.64 15.50
N ASP A 395 46.78 15.79 15.18
CA ASP A 395 47.23 16.20 13.84
C ASP A 395 48.14 15.15 13.24
N VAL A 396 47.88 14.71 12.02
CA VAL A 396 48.89 14.16 11.11
C VAL A 396 48.60 14.62 9.68
N GLN A 397 49.49 15.50 9.22
CA GLN A 397 49.61 15.98 7.83
C GLN A 397 50.18 14.90 6.90
N PRO A 398 50.05 15.11 5.58
CA PRO A 398 50.30 14.10 4.54
C PRO A 398 51.78 14.04 4.15
N SER A 399 52.24 12.87 3.75
CA SER A 399 53.52 12.70 3.07
C SER A 399 53.29 12.45 1.58
N ASP A 400 53.76 13.39 0.78
CA ASP A 400 54.13 13.23 -0.61
C ASP A 400 55.20 12.15 -0.75
N ASP A 401 55.05 11.25 -1.70
CA ASP A 401 56.23 10.68 -2.36
C ASP A 401 55.91 10.35 -3.83
N ALA A 402 56.68 11.02 -4.67
CA ALA A 402 56.69 10.86 -6.10
C ALA A 402 57.64 9.72 -6.47
N GLY A 403 57.32 8.97 -7.49
CA GLY A 403 58.20 7.95 -8.04
C GLY A 403 57.86 7.63 -9.48
N ASP A 404 58.49 8.34 -10.38
CA ASP A 404 58.61 8.02 -11.80
C ASP A 404 59.16 6.62 -12.03
N ALA A 405 58.70 5.93 -13.06
CA ALA A 405 59.59 5.17 -13.96
C ALA A 405 58.84 4.69 -15.21
N ASP A 406 59.28 5.15 -16.31
CA ASP A 406 59.24 4.71 -17.70
C ASP A 406 59.31 3.20 -17.91
N GLY A 407 58.72 2.75 -19.03
CA GLY A 407 58.94 1.45 -19.61
C GLY A 407 58.06 1.19 -20.83
N ALA A 408 58.49 1.70 -21.98
CA ALA A 408 58.00 1.30 -23.30
C ALA A 408 58.39 -0.14 -23.65
N ASP A 409 57.65 -0.78 -24.54
CA ASP A 409 57.96 -1.59 -25.74
C ASP A 409 56.83 -2.59 -25.93
N ASP A 410 56.08 -2.49 -26.97
CA ASP A 410 56.28 -2.88 -28.40
C ASP A 410 56.00 -4.38 -28.69
N VAL A 411 55.26 -4.58 -29.77
CA VAL A 411 55.33 -5.65 -30.78
C VAL A 411 54.33 -6.81 -30.74
N GLN A 412 53.53 -6.77 -31.80
CA GLN A 412 53.12 -7.78 -32.82
C GLN A 412 51.92 -8.69 -32.55
N GLU A 413 50.96 -8.45 -33.46
CA GLU A 413 50.37 -9.35 -34.46
C GLU A 413 50.62 -10.86 -34.38
N SER A 414 49.56 -11.65 -34.39
CA SER A 414 49.40 -12.66 -35.46
C SER A 414 48.00 -13.27 -35.48
N SER A 415 47.42 -13.22 -36.64
CA SER A 415 46.37 -13.98 -37.29
C SER A 415 46.34 -15.48 -36.95
N GLY A 416 45.12 -16.07 -37.00
CA GLY A 416 45.04 -17.41 -37.51
C GLY A 416 44.03 -18.35 -36.90
N LYS A 417 42.97 -18.51 -37.65
CA LYS A 417 41.97 -19.57 -37.80
C LYS A 417 40.67 -19.45 -37.02
#